data_f3d1b8e47b2ec46ba1674397213ccfbb
#
_entry.id   f3d1b8e47b2ec46ba1674397213ccfbb
#
_cell.length_a   1.000
_cell.length_b   1.000
_cell.length_c   1.000
_cell.angle_alpha   90.00
_cell.angle_beta   90.00
_cell.angle_gamma   90.00
#
_symmetry.space_group_name_H-M   'P 1'
#
loop_
_entity.id
_entity.type
_entity.pdbx_description
1 polymer ?
#
loop_
_entity_poly.entity_id
_entity_poly.type
_entity_poly.pdbx_seq_one_letter_code
_entity_poly.pdbx_strand_id
1 'polypeptide(L)' 'MESLIITAVRARLEADKAEALATLAVYNNASVGVGEHPQVVEEAYNAIKALESAASGIEMLESLSKSSDDKGD' A
#
# COMPACT_ATOMS: atom_id res chain seq x y z
N MET A 1 -17.06 0.20 17.10
CA MET A 1 -17.50 -0.17 15.76
C MET A 1 -16.94 0.81 14.73
N GLU A 2 -16.37 0.28 13.68
CA GLU A 2 -15.82 1.13 12.65
C GLU A 2 -16.92 1.71 11.79
N SER A 3 -16.72 2.92 11.33
CA SER A 3 -17.64 3.52 10.40
C SER A 3 -17.46 2.88 9.03
N LEU A 4 -18.49 2.98 8.21
CA LEU A 4 -18.40 2.47 6.85
C LEU A 4 -17.34 3.22 6.04
N ILE A 5 -17.16 4.49 6.37
CA ILE A 5 -16.13 5.28 5.70
C ILE A 5 -14.74 4.73 6.00
N ILE A 6 -14.48 4.43 7.25
CA ILE A 6 -13.18 3.88 7.64
C ILE A 6 -12.98 2.50 7.00
N THR A 7 -14.04 1.70 6.97
CA THR A 7 -13.95 0.39 6.32
C THR A 7 -13.61 0.53 4.85
N ALA A 8 -14.21 1.48 4.17
CA ALA A 8 -13.94 1.70 2.75
C ALA A 8 -12.52 2.20 2.53
N VAL A 9 -12.05 3.09 3.39
CA VAL A 9 -10.68 3.60 3.27
C VAL A 9 -9.69 2.47 3.47
N ARG A 10 -9.93 1.62 4.46
CA ARG A 10 -9.05 0.49 4.71
C ARG A 10 -8.99 -0.43 3.50
N ALA A 11 -10.15 -0.73 2.92
CA ALA A 11 -10.21 -1.60 1.75
C ALA A 11 -9.42 -1.01 0.58
N ARG A 12 -9.50 0.29 0.40
CA ARG A 12 -8.77 0.97 -0.66
C ARG A 12 -7.27 0.88 -0.42
N LEU A 13 -6.84 1.08 0.82
CA LEU A 13 -5.43 1.00 1.14
C LEU A 13 -4.90 -0.41 0.98
N GLU A 14 -5.69 -1.41 1.35
CA GLU A 14 -5.26 -2.80 1.16
C GLU A 14 -5.15 -3.13 -0.31
N ALA A 15 -6.06 -2.60 -1.13
CA ALA A 15 -5.98 -2.82 -2.57
C ALA A 15 -4.75 -2.14 -3.16
N ASP A 16 -4.46 -0.93 -2.72
CA ASP A 16 -3.28 -0.21 -3.19
C ASP A 16 -2.01 -0.97 -2.83
N LYS A 17 -1.98 -1.52 -1.64
CA LYS A 17 -0.83 -2.29 -1.19
C LYS A 17 -0.65 -3.53 -2.06
N ALA A 18 -1.74 -4.24 -2.31
CA ALA A 18 -1.68 -5.46 -3.13
C ALA A 18 -1.23 -5.13 -4.54
N GLU A 19 -1.70 -4.04 -5.08
CA GLU A 19 -1.33 -3.63 -6.43
C GLU A 19 0.16 -3.31 -6.50
N ALA A 20 0.67 -2.60 -5.51
CA ALA A 20 2.08 -2.26 -5.50
C ALA A 20 2.95 -3.51 -5.39
N LEU A 21 2.53 -4.46 -4.55
CA LEU A 21 3.28 -5.71 -4.43
C LEU A 21 3.26 -6.50 -5.72
N ALA A 22 2.11 -6.52 -6.40
CA ALA A 22 2.00 -7.24 -7.67
C ALA A 22 2.92 -6.61 -8.71
N THR A 23 2.97 -5.28 -8.75
CA THR A 23 3.82 -4.58 -9.70
C THR A 23 5.29 -4.91 -9.44
N LEU A 24 5.69 -4.90 -8.17
CA LEU A 24 7.08 -5.20 -7.83
C LEU A 24 7.42 -6.64 -8.15
N ALA A 25 6.47 -7.55 -7.96
CA ALA A 25 6.70 -8.96 -8.27
C ALA A 25 6.94 -9.15 -9.76
N VAL A 26 6.21 -8.43 -10.59
CA VAL A 26 6.40 -8.52 -12.03
C VAL A 26 7.82 -8.10 -12.41
N TYR A 27 8.27 -6.98 -11.89
CA TYR A 27 9.61 -6.51 -12.22
C TYR A 27 10.68 -7.44 -11.67
N ASN A 28 10.47 -7.98 -10.50
CA ASN A 28 11.42 -8.89 -9.90
C ASN A 28 11.58 -10.16 -10.70
N ASN A 29 10.47 -10.65 -11.27
CA ASN A 29 10.49 -11.90 -12.02
C ASN A 29 10.87 -11.74 -13.47
N ALA A 30 10.68 -10.55 -14.02
CA ALA A 30 10.94 -10.28 -15.42
C ALA A 30 12.20 -9.46 -15.62
N SER A 31 13.22 -9.76 -14.85
CA SER A 31 14.46 -8.99 -14.90
C SER A 31 15.15 -9.09 -16.25
N VAL A 32 14.96 -10.19 -16.96
CA VAL A 32 15.57 -10.36 -18.26
C VAL A 32 14.84 -9.48 -19.26
N GLY A 33 15.55 -8.63 -19.92
CA GLY A 33 14.97 -7.74 -20.92
C GLY A 33 14.43 -6.44 -20.34
N VAL A 34 14.30 -6.39 -19.04
CA VAL A 34 13.79 -5.18 -18.39
C VAL A 34 14.79 -4.03 -18.53
N GLY A 35 16.07 -4.36 -18.61
CA GLY A 35 17.10 -3.35 -18.70
C GLY A 35 16.99 -2.45 -19.92
N GLU A 36 16.18 -2.83 -20.90
CA GLU A 36 16.02 -2.02 -22.09
C GLU A 36 15.02 -0.89 -21.92
N HIS A 37 14.29 -0.90 -20.79
CA HIS A 37 13.28 0.09 -20.54
C HIS A 37 13.68 0.97 -19.37
N PRO A 38 14.15 2.17 -19.64
CA PRO A 38 14.57 3.05 -18.54
C PRO A 38 13.45 3.38 -17.57
N GLN A 39 12.20 3.26 -18.01
CA GLN A 39 11.06 3.56 -17.15
C GLN A 39 10.88 2.53 -16.04
N VAL A 40 11.54 1.39 -16.15
CA VAL A 40 11.38 0.34 -15.15
C VAL A 40 11.83 0.82 -13.77
N VAL A 41 12.94 1.53 -13.72
CA VAL A 41 13.43 2.03 -12.44
C VAL A 41 12.43 3.00 -11.84
N GLU A 42 11.92 3.89 -12.65
CA GLU A 42 10.96 4.86 -12.18
C GLU A 42 9.67 4.19 -11.72
N GLU A 43 9.20 3.22 -12.49
CA GLU A 43 7.97 2.53 -12.12
C GLU A 43 8.14 1.72 -10.85
N ALA A 44 9.28 1.08 -10.69
CA ALA A 44 9.55 0.35 -9.46
C ALA A 44 9.65 1.30 -8.28
N TYR A 45 10.28 2.45 -8.49
CA TYR A 45 10.37 3.47 -7.46
C TYR A 45 8.97 3.93 -7.04
N ASN A 46 8.11 4.19 -8.02
CA ASN A 46 6.75 4.62 -7.73
C ASN A 46 5.97 3.54 -7.00
N ALA A 47 6.20 2.29 -7.36
CA ALA A 47 5.52 1.19 -6.68
C ALA A 47 5.96 1.10 -5.22
N ILE A 48 7.23 1.30 -4.96
CA ILE A 48 7.74 1.30 -3.58
C ILE A 48 7.11 2.44 -2.79
N LYS A 49 7.02 3.62 -3.41
CA LYS A 49 6.41 4.76 -2.74
C LYS A 49 4.94 4.49 -2.46
N ALA A 50 4.24 3.89 -3.40
CA ALA A 50 2.84 3.55 -3.22
C ALA A 50 2.66 2.52 -2.11
N LEU A 51 3.55 1.54 -2.06
CA LEU A 51 3.51 0.53 -1.02
C LEU A 51 3.72 1.15 0.35
N GLU A 52 4.69 2.03 0.43
CA GLU A 52 5.00 2.71 1.68
C GLU A 52 3.81 3.53 2.16
N SER A 53 3.20 4.29 1.25
CA SER A 53 2.03 5.10 1.58
C SER A 53 0.87 4.25 2.06
N ALA A 54 0.61 3.16 1.35
CA ALA A 54 -0.52 2.29 1.71
C ALA A 54 -0.29 1.65 3.06
N ALA A 55 0.92 1.14 3.29
CA ALA A 55 1.24 0.49 4.56
C ALA A 55 1.14 1.48 5.71
N SER A 56 1.66 2.68 5.51
CA SER A 56 1.59 3.71 6.54
C SER A 56 0.15 4.12 6.82
N GLY A 57 -0.66 4.19 5.76
CA GLY A 57 -2.06 4.53 5.92
C GLY A 57 -2.81 3.50 6.74
N ILE A 58 -2.53 2.23 6.47
CA ILE A 58 -3.17 1.15 7.23
C ILE A 58 -2.77 1.24 8.70
N GLU A 59 -1.48 1.45 8.95
CA GLU A 59 -1.00 1.62 10.31
C GLU A 59 -1.68 2.79 11.01
N MET A 60 -1.85 3.87 10.28
CA MET A 60 -2.49 5.04 10.82
C MET A 60 -3.94 4.74 11.21
N LEU A 61 -4.65 4.02 10.33
CA LEU A 61 -6.03 3.65 10.64
C LEU A 61 -6.11 2.79 11.87
N GLU A 62 -5.19 1.85 12.01
CA GLU A 62 -5.17 0.98 13.18
C GLU A 62 -4.88 1.77 14.44
N SER A 63 -4.00 2.72 14.32
CA SER A 63 -3.67 3.59 15.43
C SER A 63 -4.87 4.43 15.88
N LEU A 64 -5.58 4.99 14.90
CA LEU A 64 -6.76 5.78 15.20
C LEU A 64 -7.87 4.94 15.81
N SER A 65 -8.05 3.75 15.29
CA SER A 65 -9.06 2.84 15.79
C SER A 65 -8.76 2.44 17.23
N LYS A 66 -7.52 2.14 17.49
CA LYS A 66 -7.06 1.76 18.81
C LYS A 66 -7.24 2.89 19.81
N SER A 67 -6.89 4.08 19.38
CA SER A 67 -7.02 5.27 20.18
C SER A 67 -8.47 5.50 20.57
N SER A 68 -9.36 5.26 19.63
CA SER A 68 -10.77 5.38 19.85
C SER A 68 -11.27 4.39 20.90
N ASP A 69 -10.77 3.17 20.83
CA ASP A 69 -11.13 2.14 21.79
C ASP A 69 -10.62 2.49 23.18
N ASP A 70 -9.40 2.95 23.24
CA ASP A 70 -8.83 3.35 24.52
C ASP A 70 -9.60 4.46 25.16
N LYS A 71 -10.11 5.33 24.34
CA LYS A 71 -10.85 6.46 24.83
C LYS A 71 -12.15 6.06 25.50
N GLY A 72 -12.67 4.92 25.12
CA GLY A 72 -13.88 4.43 25.70
C GLY A 72 -13.78 4.10 27.17
N ASP A 73 -12.59 3.99 27.65
CA ASP A 73 -12.38 3.73 29.05
C ASP A 73 -12.70 4.95 29.89
#